data_66150b16a44b9d87776c7fea199bfc3a
#
_entry.id   66150b16a44b9d87776c7fea199bfc3a
#
_cell.length_a   1.000
_cell.length_b   1.000
_cell.length_c   1.000
_cell.angle_alpha   90.00
_cell.angle_beta   90.00
_cell.angle_gamma   90.00
#
_symmetry.space_group_name_H-M   'P 1'
#
loop_
_entity.id
_entity.type
_entity.pdbx_description
1 polymer ?
#
loop_
_entity_poly.entity_id
_entity_poly.type
_entity_poly.pdbx_seq_one_letter_code
_entity_poly.pdbx_strand_id
1 'polypeptide(L)'
;MKSMPQINRSRRLLGPMLLVLAVAAGGASAQTQTKKSAAKAAAPQARVFMAINEGGAANADAGETLFRYQELTEIIEKELKAQLIVVAVRDRNKLKTSLKRQEYALLLARPNDLPAEAIRDFGYRPVVIAREASQAMFIVHKNSPMRTIKDVKGKSIVTPDQYSNIWRIANAMLRDAQINMAGEKVRSMRDQAAIGWSMENEFFDVAVVNSVSGVGRSWEKNGHRVIARSRELPNMPMIASPNITEAQSTAVRGAMVALAGSESGRVILKKIGLSGFQEASPQAFLDFLKWIGDLEANY
;
A
#
# COMPACT_ATOMS: atom_id res chain seq x y z
N MET A 1 -2.20 18.31 54.25
CA MET A 1 -1.19 18.83 55.25
C MET A 1 0.18 18.57 54.70
N LYS A 2 1.03 19.61 54.77
CA LYS A 2 2.48 19.71 54.48
C LYS A 2 2.80 19.71 52.98
N SER A 3 3.02 20.76 52.32
CA SER A 3 3.80 22.04 52.43
C SER A 3 5.04 22.00 51.53
N MET A 4 5.02 22.83 50.54
CA MET A 4 6.18 23.31 49.76
C MET A 4 7.27 23.89 50.68
N PRO A 5 8.46 24.08 50.16
CA PRO A 5 8.85 25.48 50.02
C PRO A 5 9.49 25.87 48.67
N GLN A 6 9.18 27.08 48.30
CA GLN A 6 9.92 27.97 47.42
C GLN A 6 11.17 28.51 48.11
N ILE A 7 12.16 29.02 47.37
CA ILE A 7 13.15 30.09 47.69
C ILE A 7 14.12 30.14 46.47
N ASN A 8 14.63 31.22 45.99
CA ASN A 8 14.48 32.67 45.95
C ASN A 8 15.59 33.22 45.04
N ARG A 9 15.28 34.15 44.27
CA ARG A 9 15.91 35.38 43.79
C ARG A 9 17.41 35.68 44.03
N SER A 10 17.97 36.28 42.96
CA SER A 10 18.73 37.55 42.86
C SER A 10 20.26 37.40 42.79
N ARG A 11 21.01 38.15 42.07
CA ARG A 11 21.17 39.55 41.73
C ARG A 11 22.32 39.75 40.72
N ARG A 12 22.13 40.64 39.83
CA ARG A 12 23.02 41.59 39.15
C ARG A 12 24.45 41.76 39.73
N LEU A 13 25.44 41.97 38.85
CA LEU A 13 26.42 43.07 38.96
C LEU A 13 27.06 43.43 37.61
N LEU A 14 27.21 44.71 37.40
CA LEU A 14 27.74 45.45 36.26
C LEU A 14 29.28 45.63 36.36
N GLY A 15 29.93 45.74 35.19
CA GLY A 15 30.99 46.67 34.86
C GLY A 15 32.42 46.19 34.99
N PRO A 16 33.44 46.92 34.51
CA PRO A 16 33.37 48.01 33.51
C PRO A 16 34.33 47.84 32.31
N MET A 17 34.16 48.67 31.34
CA MET A 17 34.91 49.14 30.22
C MET A 17 36.41 49.39 30.48
N LEU A 18 37.30 48.87 29.66
CA LEU A 18 38.67 49.41 29.52
C LEU A 18 39.03 49.57 28.03
N LEU A 19 39.21 50.80 27.69
CA LEU A 19 39.67 51.34 26.42
C LEU A 19 41.21 51.34 26.45
N VAL A 20 41.87 50.75 25.44
CA VAL A 20 43.28 50.98 25.16
C VAL A 20 43.49 51.25 23.67
N LEU A 21 44.03 52.42 23.43
CA LEU A 21 44.40 52.93 22.11
C LEU A 21 45.76 52.42 21.66
N ALA A 22 45.88 52.27 20.37
CA ALA A 22 46.97 52.53 19.42
C ALA A 22 48.23 51.67 19.47
N VAL A 23 48.66 51.19 18.32
CA VAL A 23 49.74 51.87 17.53
C VAL A 23 49.87 51.12 16.18
N ALA A 24 49.94 51.86 15.10
CA ALA A 24 50.17 51.43 13.76
C ALA A 24 51.65 51.03 13.56
N ALA A 25 51.87 49.87 12.92
CA ALA A 25 53.12 49.60 12.21
C ALA A 25 52.84 48.83 10.94
N GLY A 26 53.20 49.37 9.80
CA GLY A 26 52.96 48.82 8.48
C GLY A 26 53.75 47.54 8.23
N GLY A 27 53.10 46.60 7.61
CA GLY A 27 53.69 45.41 7.03
C GLY A 27 52.85 44.96 5.84
N ALA A 28 53.35 45.22 4.63
CA ALA A 28 52.74 44.74 3.42
C ALA A 28 52.84 43.20 3.39
N SER A 29 51.72 42.53 3.64
CA SER A 29 51.62 41.08 3.41
C SER A 29 50.62 40.83 2.28
N ALA A 30 51.15 40.21 1.22
CA ALA A 30 50.39 39.77 0.07
C ALA A 30 49.20 38.91 0.54
N GLN A 31 47.97 39.37 0.33
CA GLN A 31 46.78 38.60 0.52
C GLN A 31 46.61 37.63 -0.66
N THR A 32 47.01 36.41 -0.44
CA THR A 32 46.58 35.28 -1.31
C THR A 32 45.07 35.14 -1.11
N GLN A 33 44.28 35.68 -2.03
CA GLN A 33 42.82 35.42 -2.09
C GLN A 33 42.59 33.96 -2.43
N THR A 34 42.43 33.10 -1.44
CA THR A 34 41.79 31.81 -1.62
C THR A 34 40.35 32.09 -1.99
N LYS A 35 40.01 31.93 -3.28
CA LYS A 35 38.64 31.81 -3.77
C LYS A 35 37.99 30.63 -3.06
N LYS A 36 37.29 30.89 -1.96
CA LYS A 36 36.37 29.95 -1.37
C LYS A 36 35.25 29.75 -2.40
N SER A 37 35.31 28.67 -3.15
CA SER A 37 34.20 28.21 -4.00
C SER A 37 32.99 28.06 -3.09
N ALA A 38 32.06 29.03 -3.17
CA ALA A 38 30.78 28.89 -2.54
C ALA A 38 30.07 27.68 -3.22
N ALA A 39 30.08 26.54 -2.57
CA ALA A 39 29.26 25.44 -2.97
C ALA A 39 27.82 25.97 -3.03
N LYS A 40 27.28 26.06 -4.23
CA LYS A 40 25.90 26.45 -4.50
C LYS A 40 25.01 25.52 -3.67
N ALA A 41 24.46 26.00 -2.58
CA ALA A 41 23.52 25.23 -1.78
C ALA A 41 22.42 24.74 -2.72
N ALA A 42 22.32 23.44 -2.88
CA ALA A 42 21.27 22.84 -3.68
C ALA A 42 19.93 23.34 -3.12
N ALA A 43 19.07 23.83 -4.00
CA ALA A 43 17.71 24.22 -3.59
C ALA A 43 17.06 23.04 -2.86
N PRO A 44 16.27 23.27 -1.80
CA PRO A 44 15.63 22.18 -1.07
C PRO A 44 14.80 21.36 -2.04
N GLN A 45 15.16 20.10 -2.16
CA GLN A 45 14.47 19.16 -3.05
C GLN A 45 13.02 19.00 -2.55
N ALA A 46 12.05 19.09 -3.45
CA ALA A 46 10.65 18.91 -3.09
C ALA A 46 10.46 17.52 -2.43
N ARG A 47 9.72 17.49 -1.33
CA ARG A 47 9.42 16.23 -0.62
C ARG A 47 8.09 15.67 -1.11
N VAL A 48 8.09 14.40 -1.44
CA VAL A 48 6.91 13.65 -1.90
C VAL A 48 6.66 12.51 -0.91
N PHE A 49 5.45 12.40 -0.40
CA PHE A 49 5.09 11.31 0.50
C PHE A 49 4.41 10.19 -0.29
N MET A 50 4.86 8.95 -0.07
CA MET A 50 4.28 7.74 -0.63
C MET A 50 3.85 6.79 0.47
N ALA A 51 2.62 6.28 0.38
CA ALA A 51 2.17 5.19 1.24
C ALA A 51 2.30 3.84 0.53
N ILE A 52 2.69 2.81 1.29
CA ILE A 52 2.62 1.41 0.90
C ILE A 52 1.66 0.70 1.86
N ASN A 53 0.67 -0.02 1.30
CA ASN A 53 -0.26 -0.83 2.06
C ASN A 53 -0.35 -2.23 1.43
N GLU A 54 0.06 -3.26 2.13
CA GLU A 54 -0.04 -4.66 1.67
C GLU A 54 -1.26 -5.40 2.22
N GLY A 55 -2.17 -4.69 2.88
CA GLY A 55 -3.35 -5.27 3.51
C GLY A 55 -3.03 -6.10 4.76
N GLY A 56 -4.02 -6.82 5.26
CA GLY A 56 -3.88 -7.67 6.46
C GLY A 56 -3.10 -8.97 6.25
N ALA A 57 -2.70 -9.29 5.01
CA ALA A 57 -2.00 -10.54 4.69
C ALA A 57 -0.49 -10.50 5.03
N ALA A 58 0.08 -9.31 5.25
CA ALA A 58 1.47 -9.17 5.64
C ALA A 58 1.58 -9.10 7.16
N ASN A 59 2.02 -10.19 7.79
CA ASN A 59 2.50 -10.17 9.17
C ASN A 59 3.83 -9.41 9.33
N ALA A 60 4.42 -8.95 8.21
CA ALA A 60 5.64 -8.18 8.20
C ALA A 60 5.46 -6.86 8.95
N ASP A 61 6.43 -6.48 9.75
CA ASP A 61 6.44 -5.15 10.36
C ASP A 61 6.63 -4.04 9.30
N ALA A 62 6.51 -2.79 9.73
CA ALA A 62 6.65 -1.66 8.82
C ALA A 62 8.08 -1.59 8.22
N GLY A 63 9.10 -1.91 9.02
CA GLY A 63 10.50 -1.89 8.59
C GLY A 63 10.76 -2.95 7.52
N GLU A 64 10.27 -4.17 7.72
CA GLU A 64 10.38 -5.24 6.71
C GLU A 64 9.67 -4.87 5.40
N THR A 65 8.49 -4.26 5.48
CA THR A 65 7.79 -3.77 4.29
C THR A 65 8.64 -2.72 3.56
N LEU A 66 9.13 -1.69 4.27
CA LEU A 66 9.96 -0.65 3.66
C LEU A 66 11.24 -1.22 3.04
N PHE A 67 11.90 -2.16 3.70
CA PHE A 67 13.11 -2.83 3.19
C PHE A 67 12.83 -3.60 1.89
N ARG A 68 11.72 -4.32 1.80
CA ARG A 68 11.36 -5.04 0.56
C ARG A 68 11.12 -4.12 -0.64
N TYR A 69 10.58 -2.94 -0.40
CA TYR A 69 10.24 -1.98 -1.45
C TYR A 69 11.33 -0.94 -1.70
N GLN A 70 12.44 -0.94 -0.97
CA GLN A 70 13.47 0.09 -1.04
C GLN A 70 13.95 0.33 -2.47
N GLU A 71 14.42 -0.70 -3.16
CA GLU A 71 14.96 -0.55 -4.53
C GLU A 71 13.90 -0.03 -5.52
N LEU A 72 12.63 -0.43 -5.36
CA LEU A 72 11.52 0.09 -6.16
C LEU A 72 11.30 1.58 -5.89
N THR A 73 11.33 1.98 -4.62
CA THR A 73 11.10 3.38 -4.23
C THR A 73 12.25 4.30 -4.64
N GLU A 74 13.48 3.83 -4.67
CA GLU A 74 14.64 4.56 -5.22
C GLU A 74 14.47 4.86 -6.72
N ILE A 75 13.93 3.92 -7.50
CA ILE A 75 13.60 4.14 -8.91
C ILE A 75 12.51 5.22 -9.04
N ILE A 76 11.46 5.13 -8.24
CA ILE A 76 10.37 6.12 -8.25
C ILE A 76 10.88 7.52 -7.88
N GLU A 77 11.70 7.61 -6.84
CA GLU A 77 12.33 8.86 -6.39
C GLU A 77 13.11 9.53 -7.52
N LYS A 78 13.92 8.75 -8.24
CA LYS A 78 14.70 9.22 -9.39
C LYS A 78 13.82 9.80 -10.50
N GLU A 79 12.73 9.11 -10.83
CA GLU A 79 11.80 9.56 -11.89
C GLU A 79 11.00 10.81 -11.47
N LEU A 80 10.66 10.92 -10.20
CA LEU A 80 9.99 12.11 -9.65
C LEU A 80 10.90 13.34 -9.57
N LYS A 81 12.23 13.14 -9.55
CA LYS A 81 13.24 14.18 -9.29
C LYS A 81 12.95 14.95 -7.98
N ALA A 82 12.49 14.24 -6.97
CA ALA A 82 12.07 14.77 -5.67
C ALA A 82 12.44 13.75 -4.58
N GLN A 83 12.70 14.22 -3.35
CA GLN A 83 12.92 13.33 -2.21
C GLN A 83 11.64 12.54 -1.90
N LEU A 84 11.69 11.21 -1.96
CA LEU A 84 10.55 10.34 -1.68
C LEU A 84 10.59 9.86 -0.22
N ILE A 85 9.57 10.22 0.56
CA ILE A 85 9.38 9.75 1.93
C ILE A 85 8.34 8.64 1.91
N VAL A 86 8.78 7.41 2.21
CA VAL A 86 7.92 6.22 2.12
C VAL A 86 7.44 5.81 3.51
N VAL A 87 6.15 5.52 3.63
CA VAL A 87 5.49 5.10 4.87
C VAL A 87 4.70 3.82 4.63
N ALA A 88 4.95 2.79 5.45
CA ALA A 88 4.10 1.60 5.48
C ALA A 88 2.85 1.88 6.35
N VAL A 89 1.66 1.85 5.76
CA VAL A 89 0.39 2.15 6.45
C VAL A 89 -0.50 0.92 6.44
N ARG A 90 -0.88 0.43 7.62
CA ARG A 90 -1.77 -0.74 7.78
C ARG A 90 -3.20 -0.37 8.09
N ASP A 91 -3.39 0.69 8.85
CA ASP A 91 -4.71 1.16 9.26
C ASP A 91 -5.45 1.76 8.05
N ARG A 92 -6.55 1.09 7.65
CA ARG A 92 -7.37 1.50 6.52
C ARG A 92 -8.01 2.88 6.73
N ASN A 93 -8.51 3.16 7.93
CA ASN A 93 -9.23 4.40 8.20
C ASN A 93 -8.27 5.58 8.20
N LYS A 94 -7.09 5.39 8.81
CA LYS A 94 -6.01 6.37 8.75
C LYS A 94 -5.58 6.62 7.30
N LEU A 95 -5.38 5.56 6.52
CA LEU A 95 -5.00 5.68 5.11
C LEU A 95 -6.08 6.41 4.30
N LYS A 96 -7.37 6.06 4.45
CA LYS A 96 -8.49 6.73 3.78
C LYS A 96 -8.53 8.24 4.10
N THR A 97 -8.34 8.59 5.38
CA THR A 97 -8.32 9.99 5.84
C THR A 97 -7.16 10.76 5.21
N SER A 98 -5.97 10.19 5.19
CA SER A 98 -4.77 10.81 4.59
C SER A 98 -4.91 10.94 3.07
N LEU A 99 -5.51 9.96 2.37
CA LEU A 99 -5.78 10.06 0.94
C LEU A 99 -6.79 11.16 0.63
N LYS A 100 -7.86 11.28 1.41
CA LYS A 100 -8.84 12.38 1.27
C LYS A 100 -8.20 13.75 1.41
N ARG A 101 -7.17 13.88 2.26
CA ARG A 101 -6.40 15.11 2.45
C ARG A 101 -5.24 15.26 1.46
N GLN A 102 -5.04 14.28 0.57
CA GLN A 102 -3.92 14.23 -0.38
C GLN A 102 -2.54 14.32 0.29
N GLU A 103 -2.42 13.84 1.54
CA GLU A 103 -1.15 13.80 2.29
C GLU A 103 -0.14 12.85 1.63
N TYR A 104 -0.62 11.79 0.98
CA TYR A 104 0.21 10.90 0.17
C TYR A 104 0.04 11.23 -1.32
N ALA A 105 1.11 11.65 -1.93
CA ALA A 105 1.13 11.94 -3.36
C ALA A 105 1.11 10.66 -4.21
N LEU A 106 1.64 9.56 -3.67
CA LEU A 106 1.60 8.23 -4.28
C LEU A 106 1.07 7.20 -3.27
N LEU A 107 0.33 6.23 -3.75
CA LEU A 107 -0.08 5.05 -2.99
C LEU A 107 0.15 3.80 -3.82
N LEU A 108 0.85 2.82 -3.26
CA LEU A 108 0.94 1.44 -3.78
C LEU A 108 0.23 0.53 -2.78
N ALA A 109 -0.85 -0.14 -3.18
CA ALA A 109 -1.71 -0.81 -2.21
C ALA A 109 -2.31 -2.14 -2.64
N ARG A 110 -2.49 -3.00 -1.65
CA ARG A 110 -3.45 -4.10 -1.56
C ARG A 110 -4.28 -3.88 -0.30
N PRO A 111 -5.58 -4.09 -0.33
CA PRO A 111 -6.46 -4.38 -1.47
C PRO A 111 -6.72 -3.15 -2.35
N ASN A 112 -7.35 -3.39 -3.52
CA ASN A 112 -7.56 -2.38 -4.56
C ASN A 112 -8.82 -1.50 -4.38
N ASP A 113 -9.66 -1.77 -3.38
CA ASP A 113 -10.89 -1.02 -3.12
C ASP A 113 -10.62 0.42 -2.65
N LEU A 114 -9.66 0.62 -1.75
CA LEU A 114 -9.31 1.97 -1.31
C LEU A 114 -8.61 2.81 -2.40
N PRO A 115 -7.68 2.28 -3.20
CA PRO A 115 -7.24 2.95 -4.42
C PRO A 115 -8.37 3.32 -5.37
N ALA A 116 -9.34 2.44 -5.55
CA ALA A 116 -10.50 2.70 -6.41
C ALA A 116 -11.41 3.81 -5.84
N GLU A 117 -11.67 3.82 -4.53
CA GLU A 117 -12.34 4.92 -3.84
C GLU A 117 -11.58 6.25 -4.03
N ALA A 118 -10.25 6.24 -3.90
CA ALA A 118 -9.43 7.44 -4.06
C ALA A 118 -9.47 7.98 -5.51
N ILE A 119 -9.55 7.09 -6.51
CA ILE A 119 -9.73 7.48 -7.92
C ILE A 119 -11.12 8.11 -8.12
N ARG A 120 -12.17 7.51 -7.58
CA ARG A 120 -13.54 8.00 -7.73
C ARG A 120 -13.78 9.33 -7.00
N ASP A 121 -13.31 9.43 -5.74
CA ASP A 121 -13.78 10.45 -4.79
C ASP A 121 -12.74 11.52 -4.46
N PHE A 122 -11.43 11.24 -4.60
CA PHE A 122 -10.36 12.12 -4.12
C PHE A 122 -9.46 12.66 -5.23
N GLY A 123 -9.80 12.40 -6.51
CA GLY A 123 -9.08 12.91 -7.67
C GLY A 123 -7.76 12.20 -7.97
N TYR A 124 -7.48 11.06 -7.35
CA TYR A 124 -6.32 10.25 -7.71
C TYR A 124 -6.45 9.67 -9.11
N ARG A 125 -5.30 9.37 -9.72
CA ARG A 125 -5.23 8.75 -11.05
C ARG A 125 -4.42 7.47 -10.96
N PRO A 126 -4.80 6.39 -11.69
CA PRO A 126 -4.01 5.18 -11.73
C PRO A 126 -2.71 5.42 -12.50
N VAL A 127 -1.62 4.86 -12.00
CA VAL A 127 -0.29 4.88 -12.64
C VAL A 127 0.00 3.53 -13.27
N VAL A 128 0.02 2.47 -12.48
CA VAL A 128 0.22 1.08 -12.92
C VAL A 128 -0.57 0.11 -12.03
N ILE A 129 -0.74 -1.11 -12.54
CA ILE A 129 -1.17 -2.29 -11.76
C ILE A 129 -0.15 -3.41 -11.95
N ALA A 130 -0.10 -4.37 -11.02
CA ALA A 130 0.65 -5.59 -11.23
C ALA A 130 0.07 -6.40 -12.41
N ARG A 131 0.94 -7.13 -13.13
CA ARG A 131 0.52 -8.01 -14.24
C ARG A 131 -0.35 -9.17 -13.79
N GLU A 132 -0.11 -9.67 -12.57
CA GLU A 132 -0.91 -10.73 -11.99
C GLU A 132 -2.27 -10.20 -11.57
N ALA A 133 -3.31 -10.60 -12.29
CA ALA A 133 -4.67 -10.33 -11.87
C ALA A 133 -5.01 -11.08 -10.57
N SER A 134 -5.82 -10.48 -9.73
CA SER A 134 -6.35 -11.08 -8.52
C SER A 134 -7.80 -11.52 -8.74
N GLN A 135 -8.17 -12.69 -8.22
CA GLN A 135 -9.54 -13.21 -8.24
C GLN A 135 -9.91 -13.74 -6.85
N ALA A 136 -11.16 -13.59 -6.46
CA ALA A 136 -11.72 -14.42 -5.41
C ALA A 136 -12.11 -15.76 -5.99
N MET A 137 -11.78 -16.83 -5.27
CA MET A 137 -12.08 -18.20 -5.67
C MET A 137 -12.93 -18.87 -4.60
N PHE A 138 -14.05 -19.47 -4.99
CA PHE A 138 -14.79 -20.41 -4.18
C PHE A 138 -14.18 -21.80 -4.35
N ILE A 139 -13.58 -22.31 -3.28
CA ILE A 139 -12.83 -23.57 -3.28
C ILE A 139 -13.56 -24.62 -2.43
N VAL A 140 -13.50 -25.86 -2.88
CA VAL A 140 -14.10 -27.02 -2.20
C VAL A 140 -13.12 -28.19 -2.16
N HIS A 141 -13.27 -29.07 -1.17
CA HIS A 141 -12.51 -30.31 -1.10
C HIS A 141 -12.78 -31.20 -2.33
N LYS A 142 -11.81 -32.03 -2.73
CA LYS A 142 -11.92 -32.92 -3.89
C LYS A 142 -13.16 -33.84 -3.86
N ASN A 143 -13.56 -34.25 -2.67
CA ASN A 143 -14.73 -35.17 -2.47
C ASN A 143 -16.07 -34.39 -2.39
N SER A 144 -16.09 -33.08 -2.40
CA SER A 144 -17.32 -32.29 -2.31
C SER A 144 -18.25 -32.56 -3.50
N PRO A 145 -19.56 -32.70 -3.30
CA PRO A 145 -20.53 -32.81 -4.40
C PRO A 145 -20.76 -31.49 -5.15
N MET A 146 -20.41 -30.35 -4.56
CA MET A 146 -20.63 -29.02 -5.14
C MET A 146 -19.85 -28.82 -6.45
N ARG A 147 -20.49 -28.20 -7.45
CA ARG A 147 -19.91 -27.95 -8.78
C ARG A 147 -19.95 -26.49 -9.20
N THR A 148 -20.88 -25.71 -8.66
CA THR A 148 -21.15 -24.33 -9.05
C THR A 148 -21.34 -23.46 -7.81
N ILE A 149 -21.28 -22.15 -7.98
CA ILE A 149 -21.56 -21.18 -6.90
C ILE A 149 -22.98 -21.31 -6.36
N LYS A 150 -23.94 -21.80 -7.14
CA LYS A 150 -25.34 -21.99 -6.70
C LYS A 150 -25.46 -23.10 -5.64
N ASP A 151 -24.55 -24.05 -5.63
CA ASP A 151 -24.53 -25.16 -4.67
C ASP A 151 -24.08 -24.71 -3.26
N VAL A 152 -23.59 -23.47 -3.13
CA VAL A 152 -23.15 -22.87 -1.86
C VAL A 152 -24.30 -22.54 -0.92
N LYS A 153 -25.53 -22.42 -1.44
CA LYS A 153 -26.71 -22.07 -0.65
C LYS A 153 -26.94 -23.09 0.49
N GLY A 154 -27.06 -22.59 1.72
CA GLY A 154 -27.29 -23.41 2.92
C GLY A 154 -26.05 -24.14 3.44
N LYS A 155 -24.87 -23.92 2.85
CA LYS A 155 -23.61 -24.56 3.22
C LYS A 155 -22.84 -23.75 4.25
N SER A 156 -21.92 -24.40 4.95
CA SER A 156 -20.96 -23.72 5.82
C SER A 156 -19.85 -23.09 4.97
N ILE A 157 -19.66 -21.80 5.12
CA ILE A 157 -18.73 -20.99 4.33
C ILE A 157 -17.64 -20.43 5.24
N VAL A 158 -16.36 -20.61 4.88
CA VAL A 158 -15.26 -19.90 5.52
C VAL A 158 -14.68 -18.86 4.56
N THR A 159 -14.48 -17.64 5.07
CA THR A 159 -13.98 -16.50 4.29
C THR A 159 -12.84 -15.82 5.03
N PRO A 160 -12.01 -15.00 4.35
CA PRO A 160 -11.22 -13.99 5.03
C PRO A 160 -12.09 -13.02 5.84
N ASP A 161 -11.44 -12.19 6.66
CA ASP A 161 -12.12 -11.19 7.47
C ASP A 161 -13.14 -10.37 6.67
N GLN A 162 -14.27 -10.02 7.28
CA GLN A 162 -15.36 -9.27 6.64
C GLN A 162 -14.94 -7.90 6.09
N TYR A 163 -13.87 -7.32 6.62
CA TYR A 163 -13.30 -6.07 6.10
C TYR A 163 -12.31 -6.30 4.95
N SER A 164 -12.06 -7.56 4.58
CA SER A 164 -11.17 -7.88 3.46
C SER A 164 -11.87 -7.66 2.12
N ASN A 165 -11.06 -7.27 1.12
CA ASN A 165 -11.57 -7.15 -0.24
C ASN A 165 -12.13 -8.47 -0.79
N ILE A 166 -11.52 -9.61 -0.43
CA ILE A 166 -11.98 -10.94 -0.88
C ILE A 166 -13.37 -11.26 -0.33
N TRP A 167 -13.67 -10.87 0.92
CA TRP A 167 -15.01 -11.02 1.48
C TRP A 167 -16.05 -10.20 0.70
N ARG A 168 -15.73 -8.93 0.39
CA ARG A 168 -16.62 -8.05 -0.38
C ARG A 168 -16.89 -8.61 -1.79
N ILE A 169 -15.85 -9.14 -2.44
CA ILE A 169 -15.97 -9.77 -3.75
C ILE A 169 -16.83 -11.04 -3.65
N ALA A 170 -16.60 -11.87 -2.62
CA ALA A 170 -17.42 -13.06 -2.39
C ALA A 170 -18.89 -12.72 -2.19
N ASN A 171 -19.20 -11.67 -1.42
CA ASN A 171 -20.55 -11.16 -1.23
C ASN A 171 -21.18 -10.72 -2.55
N ALA A 172 -20.42 -9.99 -3.41
CA ALA A 172 -20.90 -9.60 -4.72
C ALA A 172 -21.17 -10.82 -5.63
N MET A 173 -20.28 -11.82 -5.62
CA MET A 173 -20.47 -13.05 -6.40
C MET A 173 -21.70 -13.86 -5.93
N LEU A 174 -21.93 -13.97 -4.63
CA LEU A 174 -23.10 -14.64 -4.07
C LEU A 174 -24.38 -13.90 -4.40
N ARG A 175 -24.39 -12.55 -4.25
CA ARG A 175 -25.50 -11.70 -4.67
C ARG A 175 -25.86 -11.91 -6.14
N ASP A 176 -24.86 -11.94 -7.03
CA ASP A 176 -25.08 -12.18 -8.47
C ASP A 176 -25.63 -13.59 -8.73
N ALA A 177 -25.32 -14.55 -7.86
CA ALA A 177 -25.90 -15.91 -7.86
C ALA A 177 -27.25 -16.00 -7.12
N GLN A 178 -27.82 -14.85 -6.68
CA GLN A 178 -29.08 -14.77 -5.90
C GLN A 178 -28.99 -15.46 -4.51
N ILE A 179 -27.81 -15.46 -3.90
CA ILE A 179 -27.54 -15.98 -2.56
C ILE A 179 -27.23 -14.78 -1.65
N ASN A 180 -28.00 -14.61 -0.57
CA ASN A 180 -27.72 -13.59 0.43
C ASN A 180 -26.72 -14.13 1.46
N MET A 181 -25.49 -13.62 1.43
CA MET A 181 -24.42 -14.05 2.32
C MET A 181 -24.76 -13.90 3.80
N ALA A 182 -25.55 -12.89 4.18
CA ALA A 182 -25.99 -12.69 5.56
C ALA A 182 -26.94 -13.78 6.08
N GLY A 183 -27.60 -14.51 5.19
CA GLY A 183 -28.46 -15.66 5.51
C GLY A 183 -27.73 -16.98 5.58
N GLU A 184 -26.44 -17.03 5.27
CA GLU A 184 -25.64 -18.24 5.19
C GLU A 184 -24.79 -18.47 6.47
N LYS A 185 -24.31 -19.69 6.66
CA LYS A 185 -23.45 -20.06 7.81
C LYS A 185 -22.01 -19.63 7.57
N VAL A 186 -21.72 -18.34 7.66
CA VAL A 186 -20.39 -17.76 7.38
C VAL A 186 -19.53 -17.68 8.62
N ARG A 187 -18.26 -18.10 8.50
CA ARG A 187 -17.20 -17.90 9.48
C ARG A 187 -16.04 -17.16 8.82
N SER A 188 -15.42 -16.27 9.56
CA SER A 188 -14.24 -15.52 9.06
C SER A 188 -12.97 -15.95 9.77
N MET A 189 -11.89 -16.07 9.00
CA MET A 189 -10.53 -16.32 9.49
C MET A 189 -9.59 -15.30 8.88
N ARG A 190 -8.65 -14.76 9.67
CA ARG A 190 -7.69 -13.75 9.17
C ARG A 190 -6.67 -14.33 8.21
N ASP A 191 -6.21 -15.55 8.49
CA ASP A 191 -5.13 -16.19 7.75
C ASP A 191 -5.70 -17.14 6.68
N GLN A 192 -5.33 -16.90 5.42
CA GLN A 192 -5.75 -17.77 4.32
C GLN A 192 -5.10 -19.16 4.38
N ALA A 193 -3.94 -19.33 5.01
CA ALA A 193 -3.37 -20.66 5.23
C ALA A 193 -4.23 -21.46 6.22
N ALA A 194 -4.75 -20.81 7.28
CA ALA A 194 -5.70 -21.44 8.21
C ALA A 194 -7.02 -21.81 7.51
N ILE A 195 -7.49 -20.98 6.56
CA ILE A 195 -8.65 -21.33 5.70
C ILE A 195 -8.35 -22.59 4.89
N GLY A 196 -7.19 -22.64 4.23
CA GLY A 196 -6.78 -23.80 3.43
C GLY A 196 -6.74 -25.08 4.28
N TRP A 197 -6.07 -25.01 5.43
CA TRP A 197 -5.99 -26.13 6.39
C TRP A 197 -7.39 -26.59 6.85
N SER A 198 -8.29 -25.66 7.16
CA SER A 198 -9.66 -26.01 7.57
C SER A 198 -10.47 -26.70 6.48
N MET A 199 -10.19 -26.37 5.22
CA MET A 199 -10.81 -27.02 4.06
C MET A 199 -10.23 -28.41 3.77
N GLU A 200 -8.93 -28.59 3.94
CA GLU A 200 -8.27 -29.90 3.83
C GLU A 200 -8.78 -30.90 4.89
N ASN A 201 -9.15 -30.39 6.08
CA ASN A 201 -9.74 -31.17 7.16
C ASN A 201 -11.30 -31.18 7.15
N GLU A 202 -11.92 -30.71 6.08
CA GLU A 202 -13.37 -30.73 5.85
C GLU A 202 -14.22 -30.09 6.97
N PHE A 203 -13.67 -29.05 7.67
CA PHE A 203 -14.41 -28.31 8.70
C PHE A 203 -15.48 -27.39 8.13
N PHE A 204 -15.37 -27.06 6.85
CA PHE A 204 -16.33 -26.26 6.11
C PHE A 204 -16.61 -26.89 4.75
N ASP A 205 -17.81 -26.62 4.23
CA ASP A 205 -18.22 -27.12 2.93
C ASP A 205 -17.53 -26.38 1.78
N VAL A 206 -17.31 -25.05 1.95
CA VAL A 206 -16.74 -24.19 0.94
C VAL A 206 -15.93 -23.06 1.59
N ALA A 207 -14.86 -22.64 0.94
CA ALA A 207 -14.08 -21.48 1.35
C ALA A 207 -13.95 -20.46 0.23
N VAL A 208 -13.67 -19.21 0.62
CA VAL A 208 -13.28 -18.16 -0.32
C VAL A 208 -11.84 -17.74 -0.05
N VAL A 209 -11.02 -17.77 -1.08
CA VAL A 209 -9.60 -17.40 -1.01
C VAL A 209 -9.20 -16.50 -2.17
N ASN A 210 -8.07 -15.81 -2.03
CA ASN A 210 -7.48 -15.04 -3.12
C ASN A 210 -6.64 -15.95 -4.03
N SER A 211 -6.81 -15.85 -5.34
CA SER A 211 -6.06 -16.63 -6.35
C SER A 211 -4.53 -16.46 -6.23
N VAL A 212 -4.07 -15.28 -5.79
CA VAL A 212 -2.63 -14.99 -5.61
C VAL A 212 -2.11 -15.36 -4.22
N SER A 213 -2.94 -15.91 -3.32
CA SER A 213 -2.49 -16.47 -2.04
C SER A 213 -1.78 -17.81 -2.23
N GLY A 214 -1.05 -18.26 -1.20
CA GLY A 214 -0.45 -19.60 -1.20
C GLY A 214 -1.48 -20.69 -1.46
N VAL A 215 -2.60 -20.66 -0.72
CA VAL A 215 -3.73 -21.60 -0.89
C VAL A 215 -4.32 -21.51 -2.29
N GLY A 216 -4.57 -20.30 -2.78
CA GLY A 216 -5.16 -20.11 -4.11
C GLY A 216 -4.29 -20.70 -5.24
N ARG A 217 -2.98 -20.56 -5.15
CA ARG A 217 -2.03 -21.09 -6.14
C ARG A 217 -1.83 -22.61 -6.09
N SER A 218 -2.03 -23.22 -4.92
CA SER A 218 -1.79 -24.66 -4.72
C SER A 218 -3.05 -25.52 -4.75
N TRP A 219 -4.24 -24.94 -4.56
CA TRP A 219 -5.47 -25.71 -4.32
C TRP A 219 -5.79 -26.75 -5.39
N GLU A 220 -5.84 -26.33 -6.65
CA GLU A 220 -6.10 -27.26 -7.77
C GLU A 220 -4.91 -28.21 -8.02
N LYS A 221 -3.66 -27.74 -7.76
CA LYS A 221 -2.46 -28.57 -7.87
C LYS A 221 -2.46 -29.73 -6.86
N ASN A 222 -3.08 -29.52 -5.71
CA ASN A 222 -3.26 -30.52 -4.65
C ASN A 222 -4.48 -31.45 -4.92
N GLY A 223 -5.09 -31.36 -6.10
CA GLY A 223 -6.19 -32.23 -6.52
C GLY A 223 -7.56 -31.78 -6.04
N HIS A 224 -7.67 -30.63 -5.38
CA HIS A 224 -8.95 -30.05 -4.98
C HIS A 224 -9.60 -29.25 -6.12
N ARG A 225 -10.75 -28.61 -5.85
CA ARG A 225 -11.50 -27.95 -6.93
C ARG A 225 -11.86 -26.51 -6.59
N VAL A 226 -11.93 -25.71 -7.65
CA VAL A 226 -12.50 -24.35 -7.66
C VAL A 226 -13.85 -24.45 -8.37
N ILE A 227 -14.93 -24.02 -7.70
CA ILE A 227 -16.30 -24.07 -8.25
C ILE A 227 -16.76 -22.75 -8.82
N ALA A 228 -16.09 -21.64 -8.46
CA ALA A 228 -16.31 -20.31 -9.04
C ALA A 228 -15.09 -19.43 -8.88
N ARG A 229 -14.89 -18.54 -9.86
CA ARG A 229 -13.89 -17.47 -9.82
C ARG A 229 -14.58 -16.14 -10.10
N SER A 230 -14.13 -15.08 -9.44
CA SER A 230 -14.54 -13.74 -9.81
C SER A 230 -13.96 -13.35 -11.18
N ARG A 231 -14.45 -12.25 -11.75
CA ARG A 231 -13.70 -11.54 -12.78
C ARG A 231 -12.31 -11.18 -12.28
N GLU A 232 -11.40 -11.00 -13.19
CA GLU A 232 -10.06 -10.49 -12.89
C GLU A 232 -10.14 -9.06 -12.36
N LEU A 233 -9.34 -8.78 -11.35
CA LEU A 233 -9.34 -7.51 -10.64
C LEU A 233 -7.95 -6.88 -10.69
N PRO A 234 -7.85 -5.55 -10.76
CA PRO A 234 -6.58 -4.86 -10.62
C PRO A 234 -5.88 -5.34 -9.35
N ASN A 235 -4.61 -5.73 -9.45
CA ASN A 235 -3.82 -6.16 -8.32
C ASN A 235 -2.69 -5.18 -8.06
N MET A 236 -2.39 -4.89 -6.80
CA MET A 236 -1.31 -4.01 -6.37
C MET A 236 -1.23 -2.71 -7.18
N PRO A 237 -2.31 -1.92 -7.27
CA PRO A 237 -2.28 -0.66 -7.99
C PRO A 237 -1.34 0.35 -7.35
N MET A 238 -0.66 1.13 -8.20
CA MET A 238 -0.11 2.42 -7.84
C MET A 238 -1.02 3.52 -8.36
N ILE A 239 -1.37 4.46 -7.49
CA ILE A 239 -2.15 5.65 -7.84
C ILE A 239 -1.39 6.92 -7.44
N ALA A 240 -1.62 8.00 -8.16
CA ALA A 240 -1.01 9.31 -7.94
C ALA A 240 -2.09 10.36 -7.65
N SER A 241 -1.83 11.24 -6.68
CA SER A 241 -2.67 12.39 -6.37
C SER A 241 -2.56 13.47 -7.46
N PRO A 242 -3.45 14.45 -7.48
CA PRO A 242 -3.35 15.61 -8.38
C PRO A 242 -2.04 16.40 -8.24
N ASN A 243 -1.34 16.27 -7.11
CA ASN A 243 -0.05 16.93 -6.87
C ASN A 243 1.12 16.36 -7.69
N ILE A 244 0.96 15.16 -8.25
CA ILE A 244 1.91 14.56 -9.20
C ILE A 244 1.52 15.01 -10.61
N THR A 245 2.45 15.66 -11.31
CA THR A 245 2.21 16.09 -12.69
C THR A 245 2.07 14.90 -13.63
N GLU A 246 1.43 15.11 -14.80
CA GLU A 246 1.30 14.04 -15.79
C GLU A 246 2.66 13.57 -16.31
N ALA A 247 3.62 14.48 -16.47
CA ALA A 247 4.99 14.12 -16.86
C ALA A 247 5.67 13.21 -15.80
N GLN A 248 5.53 13.52 -14.53
CA GLN A 248 6.04 12.68 -13.43
C GLN A 248 5.34 11.31 -13.40
N SER A 249 4.01 11.29 -13.52
CA SER A 249 3.23 10.06 -13.55
C SER A 249 3.64 9.16 -14.72
N THR A 250 3.85 9.75 -15.91
CA THR A 250 4.30 9.03 -17.10
C THR A 250 5.73 8.49 -16.95
N ALA A 251 6.66 9.26 -16.37
CA ALA A 251 8.01 8.81 -16.09
C ALA A 251 8.02 7.61 -15.11
N VAL A 252 7.30 7.73 -14.00
CA VAL A 252 7.17 6.63 -13.03
C VAL A 252 6.53 5.39 -13.66
N ARG A 253 5.46 5.56 -14.44
CA ARG A 253 4.80 4.46 -15.17
C ARG A 253 5.77 3.76 -16.09
N GLY A 254 6.50 4.51 -16.92
CA GLY A 254 7.48 3.97 -17.85
C GLY A 254 8.57 3.15 -17.14
N ALA A 255 9.15 3.68 -16.07
CA ALA A 255 10.16 2.99 -15.28
C ALA A 255 9.63 1.69 -14.64
N MET A 256 8.43 1.72 -14.05
CA MET A 256 7.84 0.53 -13.42
C MET A 256 7.50 -0.56 -14.44
N VAL A 257 6.94 -0.20 -15.59
CA VAL A 257 6.61 -1.16 -16.66
C VAL A 257 7.89 -1.78 -17.25
N ALA A 258 8.96 -1.00 -17.34
CA ALA A 258 10.26 -1.46 -17.87
C ALA A 258 11.00 -2.46 -16.96
N LEU A 259 10.67 -2.54 -15.66
CA LEU A 259 11.36 -3.41 -14.70
C LEU A 259 11.47 -4.86 -15.17
N ALA A 260 10.41 -5.41 -15.72
CA ALA A 260 10.39 -6.81 -16.16
C ALA A 260 11.36 -7.09 -17.34
N GLY A 261 11.81 -6.05 -18.05
CA GLY A 261 12.72 -6.15 -19.19
C GLY A 261 14.19 -6.35 -18.81
N SER A 262 14.58 -6.09 -17.55
CA SER A 262 15.97 -6.21 -17.10
C SER A 262 16.12 -7.29 -16.02
N GLU A 263 17.33 -7.82 -15.87
CA GLU A 263 17.63 -8.80 -14.83
C GLU A 263 17.49 -8.17 -13.43
N SER A 264 18.09 -7.00 -13.21
CA SER A 264 17.97 -6.25 -11.95
C SER A 264 16.51 -5.93 -11.61
N GLY A 265 15.72 -5.50 -12.60
CA GLY A 265 14.30 -5.23 -12.41
C GLY A 265 13.50 -6.49 -12.02
N ARG A 266 13.82 -7.65 -12.61
CA ARG A 266 13.19 -8.93 -12.21
C ARG A 266 13.54 -9.34 -10.77
N VAL A 267 14.76 -9.04 -10.30
CA VAL A 267 15.16 -9.26 -8.90
C VAL A 267 14.32 -8.39 -7.96
N ILE A 268 14.15 -7.09 -8.27
CA ILE A 268 13.31 -6.16 -7.51
C ILE A 268 11.86 -6.67 -7.45
N LEU A 269 11.29 -7.03 -8.59
CA LEU A 269 9.92 -7.54 -8.68
C LEU A 269 9.73 -8.82 -7.85
N LYS A 270 10.68 -9.75 -7.89
CA LYS A 270 10.64 -10.99 -7.10
C LYS A 270 10.61 -10.72 -5.59
N LYS A 271 11.37 -9.72 -5.10
CA LYS A 271 11.36 -9.32 -3.66
C LYS A 271 9.98 -8.91 -3.18
N ILE A 272 9.21 -8.26 -4.02
CA ILE A 272 7.83 -7.81 -3.72
C ILE A 272 6.75 -8.79 -4.19
N GLY A 273 7.16 -9.97 -4.70
CA GLY A 273 6.25 -11.05 -5.11
C GLY A 273 5.45 -10.78 -6.38
N LEU A 274 6.02 -10.02 -7.32
CA LEU A 274 5.41 -9.66 -8.60
C LEU A 274 6.28 -10.14 -9.78
N SER A 275 5.69 -10.27 -10.96
CA SER A 275 6.39 -10.53 -12.23
C SER A 275 6.56 -9.27 -13.09
N GLY A 276 5.80 -8.22 -12.80
CA GLY A 276 5.86 -6.97 -13.52
C GLY A 276 4.69 -6.04 -13.24
N PHE A 277 4.77 -4.86 -13.84
CA PHE A 277 3.69 -3.89 -13.86
C PHE A 277 3.19 -3.68 -15.29
N GLN A 278 1.96 -3.19 -15.41
CA GLN A 278 1.33 -2.78 -16.66
C GLN A 278 0.49 -1.53 -16.44
N GLU A 279 0.08 -0.89 -17.53
CA GLU A 279 -0.79 0.28 -17.46
C GLU A 279 -2.13 -0.05 -16.79
N ALA A 280 -2.69 0.93 -16.12
CA ALA A 280 -3.94 0.83 -15.40
C ALA A 280 -5.03 1.69 -16.05
N SER A 281 -6.21 1.11 -16.26
CA SER A 281 -7.39 1.85 -16.74
C SER A 281 -8.18 2.37 -15.54
N PRO A 282 -8.51 3.70 -15.49
CA PRO A 282 -9.41 4.24 -14.46
C PRO A 282 -10.77 3.52 -14.44
N GLN A 283 -11.30 3.16 -15.62
CA GLN A 283 -12.60 2.52 -15.77
C GLN A 283 -12.65 1.17 -15.05
N ALA A 284 -11.55 0.39 -15.05
CA ALA A 284 -11.49 -0.90 -14.36
C ALA A 284 -11.71 -0.76 -12.84
N PHE A 285 -11.25 0.35 -12.23
CA PHE A 285 -11.48 0.63 -10.81
C PHE A 285 -12.91 1.07 -10.53
N LEU A 286 -13.49 1.89 -11.39
CA LEU A 286 -14.87 2.34 -11.25
C LEU A 286 -15.86 1.18 -11.41
N ASP A 287 -15.66 0.32 -12.42
CA ASP A 287 -16.47 -0.88 -12.63
C ASP A 287 -16.35 -1.87 -11.48
N PHE A 288 -15.15 -1.98 -10.90
CA PHE A 288 -14.92 -2.78 -9.71
C PHE A 288 -15.72 -2.26 -8.51
N LEU A 289 -15.63 -0.97 -8.18
CA LEU A 289 -16.40 -0.38 -7.08
C LEU A 289 -17.90 -0.51 -7.27
N LYS A 290 -18.40 -0.22 -8.49
CA LYS A 290 -19.80 -0.38 -8.81
C LYS A 290 -20.29 -1.80 -8.54
N TRP A 291 -19.46 -2.79 -8.83
CA TRP A 291 -19.80 -4.19 -8.63
C TRP A 291 -19.80 -4.62 -7.16
N ILE A 292 -18.75 -4.28 -6.40
CA ILE A 292 -18.67 -4.70 -4.98
C ILE A 292 -19.56 -3.86 -4.04
N GLY A 293 -20.04 -2.69 -4.49
CA GLY A 293 -20.77 -1.73 -3.68
C GLY A 293 -19.90 -0.96 -2.69
N ASP A 294 -20.48 0.07 -2.06
CA ASP A 294 -19.79 0.84 -1.02
C ASP A 294 -19.76 0.07 0.31
N LEU A 295 -18.67 0.23 1.09
CA LEU A 295 -18.53 -0.40 2.39
C LEU A 295 -19.65 0.04 3.36
N GLU A 296 -20.06 1.30 3.28
CA GLU A 296 -21.07 1.90 4.16
C GLU A 296 -22.49 1.43 3.85
N ALA A 297 -22.75 0.89 2.65
CA ALA A 297 -24.06 0.37 2.25
C ALA A 297 -24.31 -1.10 2.66
N ASN A 298 -23.30 -1.76 3.23
CA ASN A 298 -23.34 -3.19 3.56
C ASN A 298 -23.32 -3.49 5.06
N TYR A 299 -23.56 -2.46 5.93
CA TYR A 299 -23.64 -2.60 7.40
C TYR A 299 -24.91 -2.00 7.96
#